data_6af127ab29ac8cbad659eb5e3fa6886d
#
_entry.id   6af127ab29ac8cbad659eb5e3fa6886d
#
_cell.length_a   1.000
_cell.length_b   1.000
_cell.length_c   1.000
_cell.angle_alpha   90.00
_cell.angle_beta   90.00
_cell.angle_gamma   90.00
#
_symmetry.space_group_name_H-M   'P 1'
#
loop_
_entity.id
_entity.type
_entity.pdbx_description
1 polymer ?
#
loop_
_entity_poly.entity_id
_entity_poly.type
_entity_poly.pdbx_seq_one_letter_code
_entity_poly.pdbx_strand_id
1 'polypeptide(L)'
;YNPNVSSWDVSNVTNMKNMFRYCHNFNQDLSSWDVSNVVEMDHLFHYATSFNSDLSSWNVSNVASTRSMFIGATNFTSDLSSWDVSAVTDMSDMFSGASNFTSDLSSWDVSNVTGMAAMFNQASNFAGDVSNWDVSNVAGMNWMFSGATNFTSDLSGWNVSSVSLAAVS
;
A
#
# COMPACT_ATOMS: atom_id res chain seq x y z
N TYR A 1 -8.38 -17.91 -11.93
CA TYR A 1 -7.44 -18.88 -11.37
C TYR A 1 -7.25 -18.57 -9.87
N ASN A 2 -7.41 -19.57 -9.01
CA ASN A 2 -7.30 -19.41 -7.54
C ASN A 2 -6.58 -20.66 -6.97
N PRO A 3 -5.29 -20.84 -7.24
CA PRO A 3 -4.54 -21.99 -6.76
C PRO A 3 -4.38 -21.93 -5.23
N ASN A 4 -4.34 -23.09 -4.58
CA ASN A 4 -3.94 -23.14 -3.18
C ASN A 4 -2.41 -22.95 -3.10
N VAL A 5 -1.99 -21.85 -2.49
CA VAL A 5 -0.58 -21.48 -2.34
C VAL A 5 -0.16 -21.39 -0.86
N SER A 6 -1.05 -21.71 0.07
CA SER A 6 -0.81 -21.56 1.50
C SER A 6 0.37 -22.39 2.03
N SER A 7 0.72 -23.48 1.35
CA SER A 7 1.85 -24.35 1.71
C SER A 7 3.15 -24.01 1.00
N TRP A 8 3.18 -22.92 0.22
CA TRP A 8 4.41 -22.53 -0.47
C TRP A 8 5.44 -22.00 0.53
N ASP A 9 6.67 -22.48 0.42
CA ASP A 9 7.81 -21.89 1.11
C ASP A 9 8.34 -20.71 0.29
N VAL A 10 8.08 -19.50 0.79
CA VAL A 10 8.52 -18.25 0.16
C VAL A 10 9.65 -17.57 0.93
N SER A 11 10.19 -18.21 1.96
CA SER A 11 11.18 -17.64 2.89
C SER A 11 12.46 -17.12 2.21
N ASN A 12 12.81 -17.64 1.03
CA ASN A 12 13.96 -17.18 0.25
C ASN A 12 13.59 -16.23 -0.91
N VAL A 13 12.31 -15.84 -1.02
CA VAL A 13 11.87 -14.96 -2.10
C VAL A 13 12.23 -13.51 -1.76
N THR A 14 12.90 -12.83 -2.69
CA THR A 14 13.28 -11.43 -2.55
C THR A 14 12.44 -10.47 -3.42
N ASN A 15 11.74 -11.01 -4.42
CA ASN A 15 10.94 -10.21 -5.34
C ASN A 15 9.61 -10.89 -5.64
N MET A 16 8.50 -10.23 -5.28
CA MET A 16 7.13 -10.69 -5.50
C MET A 16 6.35 -9.81 -6.48
N LYS A 17 7.05 -8.99 -7.29
CA LYS A 17 6.40 -8.12 -8.28
C LYS A 17 5.42 -8.88 -9.17
N ASN A 18 4.21 -8.33 -9.32
CA ASN A 18 3.16 -8.82 -10.22
C ASN A 18 2.65 -10.25 -9.94
N MET A 19 3.02 -10.90 -8.82
CA MET A 19 2.78 -12.33 -8.59
C MET A 19 1.28 -12.72 -8.69
N PHE A 20 0.39 -11.88 -8.14
CA PHE A 20 -1.07 -12.08 -8.22
C PHE A 20 -1.78 -10.96 -8.98
N ARG A 21 -1.06 -10.26 -9.84
CA ARG A 21 -1.62 -9.19 -10.66
C ARG A 21 -2.75 -9.72 -11.55
N TYR A 22 -3.90 -9.02 -11.54
CA TYR A 22 -5.13 -9.40 -12.25
C TYR A 22 -5.72 -10.78 -11.87
N CYS A 23 -5.31 -11.32 -10.72
CA CYS A 23 -5.91 -12.55 -10.19
C CYS A 23 -7.24 -12.23 -9.48
N HIS A 24 -8.26 -11.81 -10.25
CA HIS A 24 -9.53 -11.29 -9.71
C HIS A 24 -10.22 -12.18 -8.68
N ASN A 25 -10.06 -13.50 -8.78
CA ASN A 25 -10.71 -14.48 -7.88
C ASN A 25 -9.75 -15.00 -6.79
N PHE A 26 -8.53 -14.44 -6.70
CA PHE A 26 -7.54 -14.90 -5.73
C PHE A 26 -7.90 -14.40 -4.34
N ASN A 27 -8.05 -15.33 -3.40
CA ASN A 27 -8.27 -15.03 -1.97
C ASN A 27 -7.82 -16.23 -1.13
N GLN A 28 -6.56 -16.68 -1.30
CA GLN A 28 -6.00 -17.74 -0.48
C GLN A 28 -5.38 -17.16 0.78
N ASP A 29 -5.34 -17.96 1.83
CA ASP A 29 -4.68 -17.60 3.07
C ASP A 29 -3.16 -17.51 2.87
N LEU A 30 -2.59 -16.34 3.15
CA LEU A 30 -1.16 -16.04 3.07
C LEU A 30 -0.55 -15.70 4.44
N SER A 31 -1.30 -15.87 5.53
CA SER A 31 -0.87 -15.49 6.88
C SER A 31 0.38 -16.25 7.35
N SER A 32 0.62 -17.44 6.81
CA SER A 32 1.79 -18.27 7.13
C SER A 32 3.05 -17.97 6.31
N TRP A 33 2.95 -17.07 5.33
CA TRP A 33 4.09 -16.76 4.47
C TRP A 33 5.15 -15.95 5.22
N ASP A 34 6.39 -16.42 5.20
CA ASP A 34 7.55 -15.64 5.63
C ASP A 34 8.04 -14.77 4.48
N VAL A 35 7.69 -13.48 4.53
CA VAL A 35 8.07 -12.49 3.51
C VAL A 35 9.24 -11.60 3.96
N SER A 36 9.92 -11.96 5.06
CA SER A 36 10.94 -11.13 5.69
C SER A 36 12.15 -10.82 4.79
N ASN A 37 12.39 -11.62 3.76
CA ASN A 37 13.46 -11.38 2.78
C ASN A 37 12.99 -10.63 1.52
N VAL A 38 11.70 -10.29 1.42
CA VAL A 38 11.18 -9.61 0.22
C VAL A 38 11.56 -8.13 0.24
N VAL A 39 12.09 -7.67 -0.88
CA VAL A 39 12.49 -6.27 -1.10
C VAL A 39 11.51 -5.54 -2.02
N GLU A 40 10.86 -6.27 -2.93
CA GLU A 40 10.04 -5.70 -3.99
C GLU A 40 8.64 -6.33 -4.02
N MET A 41 7.60 -5.52 -3.78
CA MET A 41 6.19 -5.96 -3.78
C MET A 41 5.32 -5.18 -4.78
N ASP A 42 5.93 -4.50 -5.76
CA ASP A 42 5.17 -3.72 -6.74
C ASP A 42 4.11 -4.55 -7.44
N HIS A 43 2.89 -4.00 -7.53
CA HIS A 43 1.76 -4.64 -8.22
C HIS A 43 1.39 -6.05 -7.73
N LEU A 44 1.80 -6.46 -6.52
CA LEU A 44 1.62 -7.83 -6.03
C LEU A 44 0.16 -8.30 -6.13
N PHE A 45 -0.80 -7.49 -5.67
CA PHE A 45 -2.24 -7.77 -5.70
C PHE A 45 -3.03 -6.80 -6.60
N HIS A 46 -2.37 -6.20 -7.58
CA HIS A 46 -2.96 -5.24 -8.50
C HIS A 46 -4.18 -5.84 -9.22
N TYR A 47 -5.37 -5.27 -9.04
CA TYR A 47 -6.68 -5.76 -9.47
C TYR A 47 -7.01 -7.21 -9.01
N ALA A 48 -6.45 -7.66 -7.90
CA ALA A 48 -6.93 -8.85 -7.21
C ALA A 48 -8.21 -8.51 -6.42
N THR A 49 -9.32 -8.31 -7.12
CA THR A 49 -10.56 -7.69 -6.61
C THR A 49 -11.22 -8.45 -5.48
N SER A 50 -11.04 -9.79 -5.39
CA SER A 50 -11.57 -10.63 -4.31
C SER A 50 -10.60 -10.79 -3.13
N PHE A 51 -9.37 -10.27 -3.25
CA PHE A 51 -8.31 -10.50 -2.26
C PHE A 51 -8.63 -9.81 -0.94
N ASN A 52 -8.63 -10.58 0.15
CA ASN A 52 -8.79 -10.08 1.51
C ASN A 52 -8.18 -11.04 2.55
N SER A 53 -7.04 -11.66 2.24
CA SER A 53 -6.29 -12.44 3.24
C SER A 53 -5.71 -11.53 4.32
N ASP A 54 -5.60 -12.05 5.54
CA ASP A 54 -4.93 -11.36 6.63
C ASP A 54 -3.42 -11.28 6.37
N LEU A 55 -2.89 -10.06 6.31
CA LEU A 55 -1.48 -9.76 6.12
C LEU A 55 -0.84 -9.11 7.35
N SER A 56 -1.54 -9.04 8.48
CA SER A 56 -1.07 -8.36 9.70
C SER A 56 0.21 -8.97 10.27
N SER A 57 0.46 -10.26 10.00
CA SER A 57 1.66 -10.99 10.46
C SER A 57 2.88 -10.82 9.55
N TRP A 58 2.74 -10.19 8.38
CA TRP A 58 3.84 -10.05 7.45
C TRP A 58 4.93 -9.11 7.97
N ASN A 59 6.17 -9.59 7.98
CA ASN A 59 7.33 -8.73 8.22
C ASN A 59 7.79 -8.09 6.91
N VAL A 60 7.43 -6.81 6.72
CA VAL A 60 7.74 -6.04 5.51
C VAL A 60 8.90 -5.06 5.71
N SER A 61 9.66 -5.17 6.79
CA SER A 61 10.71 -4.23 7.16
C SER A 61 11.86 -4.08 6.15
N ASN A 62 12.02 -5.05 5.25
CA ASN A 62 13.01 -5.00 4.16
C ASN A 62 12.43 -4.52 2.82
N VAL A 63 11.12 -4.25 2.75
CA VAL A 63 10.47 -3.86 1.49
C VAL A 63 10.82 -2.41 1.13
N ALA A 64 11.43 -2.23 -0.04
CA ALA A 64 11.83 -0.93 -0.55
C ALA A 64 10.75 -0.26 -1.42
N SER A 65 9.85 -1.03 -2.04
CA SER A 65 8.77 -0.50 -2.87
C SER A 65 7.50 -1.33 -2.74
N THR A 66 6.38 -0.62 -2.54
CA THR A 66 5.00 -1.15 -2.51
C THR A 66 4.14 -0.51 -3.59
N ARG A 67 4.78 0.06 -4.63
CA ARG A 67 4.08 0.76 -5.70
C ARG A 67 2.96 -0.08 -6.28
N SER A 68 1.75 0.49 -6.35
CA SER A 68 0.57 -0.13 -6.96
C SER A 68 0.17 -1.49 -6.37
N MET A 69 0.62 -1.81 -5.14
CA MET A 69 0.49 -3.16 -4.56
C MET A 69 -0.96 -3.63 -4.50
N PHE A 70 -1.89 -2.75 -4.12
CA PHE A 70 -3.31 -3.05 -3.95
C PHE A 70 -4.22 -2.23 -4.88
N ILE A 71 -3.70 -1.72 -6.03
CA ILE A 71 -4.56 -1.02 -6.99
C ILE A 71 -5.79 -1.87 -7.30
N GLY A 72 -6.98 -1.29 -7.14
CA GLY A 72 -8.24 -1.96 -7.50
C GLY A 72 -8.55 -3.23 -6.72
N ALA A 73 -7.84 -3.49 -5.60
CA ALA A 73 -8.17 -4.57 -4.67
C ALA A 73 -9.39 -4.16 -3.82
N THR A 74 -10.56 -4.12 -4.44
CA THR A 74 -11.77 -3.49 -3.88
C THR A 74 -12.29 -4.12 -2.60
N ASN A 75 -12.01 -5.41 -2.36
CA ASN A 75 -12.44 -6.11 -1.15
C ASN A 75 -11.39 -6.11 -0.03
N PHE A 76 -10.22 -5.51 -0.26
CA PHE A 76 -9.12 -5.54 0.70
C PHE A 76 -9.41 -4.68 1.93
N THR A 77 -9.39 -5.31 3.11
CA THR A 77 -9.68 -4.67 4.41
C THR A 77 -8.71 -5.11 5.52
N SER A 78 -7.65 -5.90 5.19
CA SER A 78 -6.70 -6.40 6.18
C SER A 78 -6.07 -5.24 6.96
N ASP A 79 -5.85 -5.45 8.24
CA ASP A 79 -5.16 -4.50 9.10
C ASP A 79 -3.66 -4.49 8.80
N LEU A 80 -3.13 -3.33 8.45
CA LEU A 80 -1.73 -3.11 8.15
C LEU A 80 -1.04 -2.19 9.18
N SER A 81 -1.70 -1.90 10.29
CA SER A 81 -1.20 -0.98 11.32
C SER A 81 0.14 -1.42 11.94
N SER A 82 0.41 -2.73 11.95
CA SER A 82 1.63 -3.32 12.48
C SER A 82 2.82 -3.34 11.50
N TRP A 83 2.61 -2.96 10.25
CA TRP A 83 3.68 -3.01 9.24
C TRP A 83 4.77 -1.98 9.53
N ASP A 84 6.03 -2.44 9.55
CA ASP A 84 7.20 -1.56 9.52
C ASP A 84 7.52 -1.20 8.07
N VAL A 85 7.12 0.01 7.67
CA VAL A 85 7.32 0.53 6.31
C VAL A 85 8.49 1.50 6.21
N SER A 86 9.33 1.58 7.23
CA SER A 86 10.43 2.57 7.32
C SER A 86 11.47 2.45 6.21
N ALA A 87 11.60 1.28 5.56
CA ALA A 87 12.48 1.08 4.40
C ALA A 87 11.85 1.47 3.06
N VAL A 88 10.53 1.72 3.01
CA VAL A 88 9.81 1.97 1.75
C VAL A 88 10.11 3.36 1.23
N THR A 89 10.44 3.44 -0.07
CA THR A 89 10.73 4.71 -0.76
C THR A 89 9.66 5.10 -1.79
N ASP A 90 8.87 4.16 -2.30
CA ASP A 90 7.79 4.43 -3.26
C ASP A 90 6.49 3.71 -2.85
N MET A 91 5.47 4.50 -2.53
CA MET A 91 4.09 4.07 -2.21
C MET A 91 3.08 4.56 -3.25
N SER A 92 3.55 5.02 -4.41
CA SER A 92 2.65 5.54 -5.45
C SER A 92 1.59 4.51 -5.82
N ASP A 93 0.34 4.96 -5.93
CA ASP A 93 -0.83 4.14 -6.28
C ASP A 93 -1.13 2.96 -5.32
N MET A 94 -0.49 2.85 -4.14
CA MET A 94 -0.54 1.63 -3.33
C MET A 94 -1.97 1.14 -3.06
N PHE A 95 -2.89 2.02 -2.72
CA PHE A 95 -4.30 1.70 -2.42
C PHE A 95 -5.27 2.35 -3.41
N SER A 96 -4.80 2.76 -4.59
CA SER A 96 -5.67 3.39 -5.60
C SER A 96 -6.81 2.46 -5.99
N GLY A 97 -8.06 2.90 -5.84
CA GLY A 97 -9.25 2.07 -6.11
C GLY A 97 -9.51 0.95 -5.10
N ALA A 98 -8.76 0.84 -4.01
CA ALA A 98 -9.06 -0.08 -2.90
C ALA A 98 -10.21 0.49 -2.05
N SER A 99 -11.42 0.46 -2.58
CA SER A 99 -12.58 1.22 -2.08
C SER A 99 -13.01 0.84 -0.67
N ASN A 100 -12.75 -0.39 -0.21
CA ASN A 100 -13.10 -0.85 1.13
C ASN A 100 -11.95 -0.77 2.15
N PHE A 101 -10.80 -0.25 1.75
CA PHE A 101 -9.65 -0.15 2.64
C PHE A 101 -9.87 0.88 3.75
N THR A 102 -9.63 0.49 5.01
CA THR A 102 -9.93 1.30 6.21
C THR A 102 -8.88 1.19 7.31
N SER A 103 -7.75 0.47 7.10
CA SER A 103 -6.73 0.27 8.14
C SER A 103 -6.21 1.59 8.70
N ASP A 104 -5.92 1.61 9.98
CA ASP A 104 -5.21 2.71 10.62
C ASP A 104 -3.72 2.67 10.25
N LEU A 105 -3.23 3.73 9.66
CA LEU A 105 -1.84 3.88 9.22
C LEU A 105 -1.09 4.97 10.00
N SER A 106 -1.65 5.44 11.09
CA SER A 106 -1.08 6.55 11.90
C SER A 106 0.30 6.24 12.48
N SER A 107 0.61 4.94 12.67
CA SER A 107 1.90 4.47 13.19
C SER A 107 2.99 4.31 12.12
N TRP A 108 2.67 4.43 10.84
CA TRP A 108 3.64 4.23 9.77
C TRP A 108 4.72 5.31 9.77
N ASP A 109 5.99 4.90 9.76
CA ASP A 109 7.12 5.78 9.48
C ASP A 109 7.31 5.89 7.97
N VAL A 110 6.87 7.02 7.40
CA VAL A 110 6.96 7.31 5.96
C VAL A 110 8.07 8.30 5.62
N SER A 111 8.96 8.58 6.56
CA SER A 111 10.00 9.62 6.43
C SER A 111 10.99 9.37 5.27
N ASN A 112 11.15 8.12 4.82
CA ASN A 112 11.98 7.77 3.67
C ASN A 112 11.22 7.75 2.34
N VAL A 113 9.90 7.97 2.34
CA VAL A 113 9.09 7.88 1.12
C VAL A 113 9.28 9.14 0.26
N THR A 114 9.54 8.93 -1.04
CA THR A 114 9.70 10.00 -2.03
C THR A 114 8.53 10.06 -3.02
N GLY A 115 7.80 8.95 -3.21
CA GLY A 115 6.65 8.85 -4.11
C GLY A 115 5.37 8.45 -3.39
N MET A 116 4.33 9.32 -3.41
CA MET A 116 2.98 9.05 -2.88
C MET A 116 1.88 9.44 -3.88
N ALA A 117 2.22 9.61 -5.17
CA ALA A 117 1.23 9.94 -6.18
C ALA A 117 0.08 8.94 -6.17
N ALA A 118 -1.17 9.42 -6.18
CA ALA A 118 -2.39 8.64 -6.23
C ALA A 118 -2.53 7.53 -5.15
N MET A 119 -1.79 7.61 -4.02
CA MET A 119 -1.73 6.52 -3.03
C MET A 119 -3.12 6.06 -2.56
N PHE A 120 -4.04 6.98 -2.32
CA PHE A 120 -5.42 6.72 -1.90
C PHE A 120 -6.46 7.19 -2.93
N ASN A 121 -6.06 7.34 -4.21
CA ASN A 121 -6.98 7.75 -5.26
C ASN A 121 -8.16 6.77 -5.34
N GLN A 122 -9.41 7.26 -5.26
CA GLN A 122 -10.64 6.45 -5.26
C GLN A 122 -10.74 5.43 -4.09
N ALA A 123 -9.93 5.53 -3.06
CA ALA A 123 -10.06 4.76 -1.82
C ALA A 123 -11.18 5.37 -0.95
N SER A 124 -12.43 5.19 -1.37
CA SER A 124 -13.59 5.96 -0.89
C SER A 124 -13.87 5.79 0.61
N ASN A 125 -13.55 4.63 1.19
CA ASN A 125 -13.77 4.36 2.63
C ASN A 125 -12.54 4.67 3.50
N PHE A 126 -11.41 5.07 2.91
CA PHE A 126 -10.25 5.43 3.71
C PHE A 126 -10.51 6.70 4.53
N ALA A 127 -10.38 6.57 5.84
CA ALA A 127 -10.60 7.62 6.82
C ALA A 127 -9.49 7.66 7.90
N GLY A 128 -8.35 7.00 7.64
CA GLY A 128 -7.22 6.93 8.57
C GLY A 128 -6.61 8.29 8.86
N ASP A 129 -6.14 8.48 10.10
CA ASP A 129 -5.39 9.68 10.46
C ASP A 129 -3.94 9.57 9.99
N VAL A 130 -3.53 10.47 9.12
CA VAL A 130 -2.18 10.59 8.57
C VAL A 130 -1.55 11.94 8.90
N SER A 131 -2.13 12.70 9.82
CA SER A 131 -1.67 14.05 10.20
C SER A 131 -0.24 14.08 10.72
N ASN A 132 0.22 12.98 11.34
CA ASN A 132 1.54 12.86 11.93
C ASN A 132 2.62 12.34 10.96
N TRP A 133 2.29 12.08 9.70
CA TRP A 133 3.28 11.58 8.75
C TRP A 133 4.33 12.65 8.43
N ASP A 134 5.61 12.27 8.49
CA ASP A 134 6.69 13.09 7.95
C ASP A 134 6.79 12.90 6.44
N VAL A 135 6.24 13.84 5.69
CA VAL A 135 6.21 13.84 4.22
C VAL A 135 7.25 14.78 3.62
N SER A 136 8.21 15.23 4.40
CA SER A 136 9.20 16.24 3.98
C SER A 136 10.09 15.81 2.81
N ASN A 137 10.25 14.49 2.60
CA ASN A 137 11.02 13.92 1.49
C ASN A 137 10.16 13.57 0.26
N VAL A 138 8.83 13.72 0.35
CA VAL A 138 7.93 13.35 -0.76
C VAL A 138 8.00 14.37 -1.88
N ALA A 139 8.35 13.89 -3.08
CA ALA A 139 8.45 14.72 -4.28
C ALA A 139 7.17 14.68 -5.15
N GLY A 140 6.41 13.58 -5.10
CA GLY A 140 5.19 13.39 -5.90
C GLY A 140 3.98 13.05 -5.03
N MET A 141 2.94 13.93 -5.04
CA MET A 141 1.67 13.74 -4.30
C MET A 141 0.43 13.98 -5.17
N ASN A 142 0.59 14.08 -6.49
CA ASN A 142 -0.55 14.35 -7.36
C ASN A 142 -1.63 13.28 -7.17
N TRP A 143 -2.90 13.72 -7.08
CA TRP A 143 -4.09 12.87 -6.92
C TRP A 143 -4.12 11.98 -5.66
N MET A 144 -3.26 12.22 -4.66
CA MET A 144 -3.09 11.33 -3.51
C MET A 144 -4.42 10.95 -2.84
N PHE A 145 -5.34 11.89 -2.65
CA PHE A 145 -6.65 11.66 -2.04
C PHE A 145 -7.82 11.94 -2.99
N SER A 146 -7.59 11.99 -4.31
CA SER A 146 -8.66 12.22 -5.29
C SER A 146 -9.72 11.13 -5.19
N GLY A 147 -10.97 11.47 -4.89
CA GLY A 147 -12.06 10.49 -4.72
C GLY A 147 -12.05 9.69 -3.40
N ALA A 148 -11.17 9.99 -2.46
CA ALA A 148 -11.20 9.46 -1.10
C ALA A 148 -12.27 10.20 -0.27
N THR A 149 -13.54 9.89 -0.49
CA THR A 149 -14.68 10.69 -0.02
C THR A 149 -14.86 10.73 1.49
N ASN A 150 -14.35 9.73 2.23
CA ASN A 150 -14.42 9.67 3.69
C ASN A 150 -13.16 10.22 4.37
N PHE A 151 -12.16 10.66 3.60
CA PHE A 151 -10.93 11.20 4.15
C PHE A 151 -11.12 12.59 4.76
N THR A 152 -10.75 12.74 6.03
CA THR A 152 -10.96 13.98 6.81
C THR A 152 -9.77 14.37 7.68
N SER A 153 -8.60 13.70 7.55
CA SER A 153 -7.41 14.01 8.37
C SER A 153 -6.93 15.45 8.13
N ASP A 154 -6.50 16.11 9.18
CA ASP A 154 -5.91 17.45 9.10
C ASP A 154 -4.46 17.38 8.61
N LEU A 155 -4.18 17.93 7.44
CA LEU A 155 -2.87 17.95 6.80
C LEU A 155 -2.11 19.27 6.99
N SER A 156 -2.61 20.18 7.81
CA SER A 156 -2.01 21.52 7.99
C SER A 156 -0.58 21.48 8.55
N GLY A 157 -0.21 20.38 9.22
CA GLY A 157 1.13 20.15 9.74
C GLY A 157 2.15 19.59 8.73
N TRP A 158 1.73 19.22 7.54
CA TRP A 158 2.62 18.59 6.56
C TRP A 158 3.63 19.60 5.97
N ASN A 159 4.91 19.22 5.97
CA ASN A 159 5.95 19.94 5.22
C ASN A 159 5.98 19.42 3.77
N VAL A 160 5.38 20.17 2.84
CA VAL A 160 5.30 19.81 1.41
C VAL A 160 6.30 20.58 0.54
N SER A 161 7.36 21.12 1.13
CA SER A 161 8.32 21.95 0.40
C SER A 161 9.12 21.20 -0.68
N SER A 162 9.21 19.88 -0.58
CA SER A 162 9.87 19.02 -1.57
C SER A 162 8.95 18.60 -2.72
N VAL A 163 7.64 18.85 -2.61
CA VAL A 163 6.67 18.44 -3.64
C VAL A 163 6.88 19.26 -4.90
N SER A 164 7.24 18.61 -6.00
CA SER A 164 7.29 19.25 -7.29
C SER A 164 5.86 19.43 -7.82
N LEU A 165 5.47 20.69 -8.05
CA LEU A 165 4.28 21.01 -8.82
C LEU A 165 4.55 20.66 -10.30
N ALA A 166 4.64 19.38 -10.62
CA ALA A 166 4.59 18.93 -11.99
C ALA A 166 3.24 19.40 -12.53
N ALA A 167 3.28 20.22 -13.57
CA ALA A 167 2.14 20.89 -14.11
C ALA A 167 0.93 19.95 -14.23
N VAL A 168 -0.17 20.36 -13.59
CA VAL A 168 -1.48 19.80 -13.86
C VAL A 168 -1.79 20.16 -15.31
N SER A 169 -1.53 19.25 -16.21
CA SER A 169 -1.92 19.34 -17.63
C SER A 169 -3.15 18.49 -17.88
#